data_041b1ced713fab4480d150c602802d57
#
_entry.id   041b1ced713fab4480d150c602802d57
#
_cell.length_a   1.000
_cell.length_b   1.000
_cell.length_c   1.000
_cell.angle_alpha   90.00
_cell.angle_beta   90.00
_cell.angle_gamma   90.00
#
_symmetry.space_group_name_H-M   'P 1'
#
loop_
_entity.id
_entity.type
_entity.pdbx_description
1 polymer ?
#
loop_
_entity_poly.entity_id
_entity_poly.type
_entity_poly.pdbx_seq_one_letter_code
_entity_poly.pdbx_strand_id
1 'polypeptide(L)'
;MSSMVTLREIFDKDLEDVYYFLSKNFDPGVKLDIWHSAFNRSWMHEKPNNGFMLKENEAVVGVFCALYSQRQTRKGIQNVCNTSTWFVLDTYRSHSLELMAAMLGQKGFLFTSLSTSPNVYELHRQFGFQSYVTTLIAIPNLPKLNYFSKKLEILIDPESTSKWLDAHIKQISIDHMDIPTVQQIVFRTSNETLLVIFDIRTVRGVRTTNIFYLSNPDMFYENQYEICSYFLFHNHTLFTRIHRCSISKVPTFSFEMKRNITLFYQGDIEGLSFPEFIYSEHIFFCR
;
A
#
# COMPACT_ATOMS: atom_id res chain seq x y z
N MET A 1 -29.60 -32.29 -3.23
CA MET A 1 -29.83 -30.94 -3.79
C MET A 1 -28.46 -30.36 -4.07
N SER A 2 -28.16 -30.01 -5.30
CA SER A 2 -26.91 -29.31 -5.61
C SER A 2 -27.00 -27.93 -4.98
N SER A 3 -26.16 -27.64 -4.00
CA SER A 3 -26.05 -26.30 -3.42
C SER A 3 -25.52 -25.35 -4.50
N MET A 4 -26.21 -24.22 -4.68
CA MET A 4 -25.86 -23.26 -5.73
C MET A 4 -24.86 -22.24 -5.16
N VAL A 5 -23.70 -22.14 -5.78
CA VAL A 5 -22.74 -21.07 -5.49
C VAL A 5 -23.27 -19.75 -6.06
N THR A 6 -23.25 -18.70 -5.26
CA THR A 6 -23.71 -17.36 -5.66
C THR A 6 -22.58 -16.35 -5.53
N LEU A 7 -22.42 -15.50 -6.54
CA LEU A 7 -21.53 -14.35 -6.52
C LEU A 7 -22.26 -13.15 -5.91
N ARG A 8 -21.64 -12.45 -4.96
CA ARG A 8 -22.20 -11.25 -4.32
C ARG A 8 -21.12 -10.19 -4.11
N GLU A 9 -21.52 -8.93 -4.05
CA GLU A 9 -20.68 -7.84 -3.58
C GLU A 9 -20.46 -7.95 -2.07
N ILE A 10 -19.29 -7.50 -1.60
CA ILE A 10 -18.95 -7.39 -0.19
C ILE A 10 -19.29 -5.98 0.27
N PHE A 11 -20.22 -5.84 1.20
CA PHE A 11 -20.54 -4.57 1.88
C PHE A 11 -19.96 -4.55 3.29
N ASP A 12 -20.00 -3.40 3.96
CA ASP A 12 -19.43 -3.24 5.30
C ASP A 12 -20.00 -4.24 6.32
N LYS A 13 -21.26 -4.61 6.19
CA LYS A 13 -21.93 -5.64 7.02
C LYS A 13 -21.36 -7.05 6.86
N ASP A 14 -20.69 -7.33 5.73
CA ASP A 14 -20.14 -8.65 5.39
C ASP A 14 -18.66 -8.79 5.80
N LEU A 15 -18.01 -7.70 6.25
CA LEU A 15 -16.58 -7.66 6.51
C LEU A 15 -16.12 -8.64 7.60
N GLU A 16 -16.95 -8.88 8.62
CA GLU A 16 -16.62 -9.85 9.67
C GLU A 16 -16.64 -11.29 9.14
N ASP A 17 -17.64 -11.67 8.35
CA ASP A 17 -17.72 -12.99 7.72
C ASP A 17 -16.50 -13.23 6.80
N VAL A 18 -16.14 -12.23 6.01
CA VAL A 18 -14.96 -12.26 5.14
C VAL A 18 -13.67 -12.38 5.95
N TYR A 19 -13.55 -11.62 7.04
CA TYR A 19 -12.41 -11.72 7.95
C TYR A 19 -12.26 -13.13 8.54
N TYR A 20 -13.36 -13.68 9.11
CA TYR A 20 -13.33 -15.04 9.70
C TYR A 20 -12.99 -16.10 8.66
N PHE A 21 -13.52 -15.96 7.44
CA PHE A 21 -13.17 -16.86 6.34
C PHE A 21 -11.66 -16.80 6.02
N LEU A 22 -11.09 -15.62 5.87
CA LEU A 22 -9.68 -15.42 5.54
C LEU A 22 -8.75 -15.79 6.69
N SER A 23 -9.09 -15.46 7.92
CA SER A 23 -8.28 -15.80 9.10
C SER A 23 -8.16 -17.31 9.31
N LYS A 24 -9.22 -18.06 8.95
CA LYS A 24 -9.24 -19.52 9.04
C LYS A 24 -8.50 -20.22 7.90
N ASN A 25 -8.56 -19.67 6.68
CA ASN A 25 -8.18 -20.41 5.48
C ASN A 25 -6.98 -19.82 4.75
N PHE A 26 -6.62 -18.56 5.00
CA PHE A 26 -5.59 -17.85 4.23
C PHE A 26 -4.48 -17.28 5.12
N ASP A 27 -4.77 -16.32 5.99
CA ASP A 27 -3.77 -15.70 6.87
C ASP A 27 -4.32 -15.45 8.29
N PRO A 28 -4.02 -16.32 9.26
CA PRO A 28 -4.46 -16.16 10.65
C PRO A 28 -3.74 -15.01 11.38
N GLY A 29 -2.73 -14.39 10.77
CA GLY A 29 -1.91 -13.39 11.43
C GLY A 29 -2.40 -11.96 11.25
N VAL A 30 -3.37 -11.69 10.38
CA VAL A 30 -4.02 -10.37 10.27
C VAL A 30 -5.04 -10.24 11.39
N LYS A 31 -4.95 -9.17 12.18
CA LYS A 31 -5.89 -8.90 13.25
C LYS A 31 -7.17 -8.23 12.72
N LEU A 32 -8.29 -8.43 13.41
CA LEU A 32 -9.59 -7.88 13.01
C LEU A 32 -9.59 -6.34 12.95
N ASP A 33 -8.89 -5.67 13.88
CA ASP A 33 -8.76 -4.21 13.92
C ASP A 33 -8.03 -3.65 12.69
N ILE A 34 -6.98 -4.34 12.24
CA ILE A 34 -6.26 -4.00 10.99
C ILE A 34 -7.17 -4.20 9.78
N TRP A 35 -7.94 -5.29 9.76
CA TRP A 35 -8.90 -5.57 8.72
C TRP A 35 -9.95 -4.46 8.61
N HIS A 36 -10.58 -4.11 9.72
CA HIS A 36 -11.53 -2.99 9.76
C HIS A 36 -10.88 -1.66 9.37
N SER A 37 -9.65 -1.42 9.83
CA SER A 37 -8.89 -0.22 9.45
C SER A 37 -8.66 -0.13 7.95
N ALA A 38 -8.48 -1.24 7.24
CA ALA A 38 -8.27 -1.23 5.79
C ALA A 38 -9.54 -0.87 5.01
N PHE A 39 -10.69 -1.45 5.38
CA PHE A 39 -11.93 -1.34 4.60
C PHE A 39 -12.83 -0.17 5.02
N ASN A 40 -12.67 0.37 6.23
CA ASN A 40 -13.43 1.53 6.71
C ASN A 40 -12.77 2.87 6.35
N ARG A 41 -11.97 2.93 5.26
CA ARG A 41 -11.31 4.15 4.81
C ARG A 41 -12.22 5.01 3.93
N SER A 42 -12.14 6.33 4.17
CA SER A 42 -12.84 7.35 3.38
C SER A 42 -11.96 7.90 2.23
N TRP A 43 -11.07 7.07 1.67
CA TRP A 43 -10.23 7.47 0.52
C TRP A 43 -11.04 7.71 -0.76
N MET A 44 -12.28 7.24 -0.77
CA MET A 44 -13.29 7.51 -1.77
C MET A 44 -14.62 7.78 -1.06
N HIS A 45 -15.28 8.90 -1.40
CA HIS A 45 -16.50 9.33 -0.72
C HIS A 45 -17.62 8.28 -0.83
N GLU A 46 -17.82 7.73 -2.02
CA GLU A 46 -18.82 6.72 -2.31
C GLU A 46 -18.15 5.52 -2.99
N LYS A 47 -17.58 4.61 -2.18
CA LYS A 47 -17.05 3.35 -2.71
C LYS A 47 -18.22 2.43 -3.09
N PRO A 48 -18.14 1.67 -4.20
CA PRO A 48 -19.26 0.81 -4.63
C PRO A 48 -19.49 -0.38 -3.69
N ASN A 49 -18.41 -0.98 -3.19
CA ASN A 49 -18.40 -2.19 -2.36
C ASN A 49 -17.02 -2.34 -1.69
N ASN A 50 -16.69 -3.52 -1.12
CA ASN A 50 -15.35 -3.88 -0.63
C ASN A 50 -14.75 -5.04 -1.44
N GLY A 51 -15.26 -5.29 -2.65
CA GLY A 51 -14.91 -6.42 -3.50
C GLY A 51 -16.07 -7.39 -3.68
N PHE A 52 -15.77 -8.62 -4.03
CA PHE A 52 -16.75 -9.67 -4.33
C PHE A 52 -16.45 -10.94 -3.56
N MET A 53 -17.53 -11.69 -3.23
CA MET A 53 -17.46 -12.98 -2.56
C MET A 53 -18.31 -14.03 -3.24
N LEU A 54 -17.92 -15.29 -3.07
CA LEU A 54 -18.69 -16.47 -3.40
C LEU A 54 -19.29 -17.02 -2.11
N LYS A 55 -20.58 -17.28 -2.12
CA LYS A 55 -21.30 -17.95 -1.02
C LYS A 55 -21.94 -19.25 -1.50
N GLU A 56 -21.88 -20.27 -0.65
CA GLU A 56 -22.67 -21.48 -0.77
C GLU A 56 -23.45 -21.67 0.52
N ASN A 57 -24.79 -21.74 0.46
CA ASN A 57 -25.67 -21.87 1.64
C ASN A 57 -25.31 -20.87 2.76
N GLU A 58 -25.14 -19.59 2.41
CA GLU A 58 -24.73 -18.48 3.29
C GLU A 58 -23.27 -18.54 3.81
N ALA A 59 -22.53 -19.63 3.61
CA ALA A 59 -21.12 -19.70 3.96
C ALA A 59 -20.23 -19.04 2.87
N VAL A 60 -19.25 -18.22 3.28
CA VAL A 60 -18.25 -17.67 2.37
C VAL A 60 -17.30 -18.79 1.95
N VAL A 61 -17.12 -18.98 0.64
CA VAL A 61 -16.25 -20.01 0.03
C VAL A 61 -15.16 -19.43 -0.86
N GLY A 62 -15.23 -18.14 -1.15
CA GLY A 62 -14.21 -17.40 -1.91
C GLY A 62 -14.42 -15.90 -1.81
N VAL A 63 -13.34 -15.14 -1.92
CA VAL A 63 -13.35 -13.67 -1.87
C VAL A 63 -12.33 -13.08 -2.84
N PHE A 64 -12.60 -11.88 -3.33
CA PHE A 64 -11.67 -10.99 -3.98
C PHE A 64 -11.93 -9.57 -3.50
N CYS A 65 -11.10 -9.10 -2.59
CA CYS A 65 -11.28 -7.83 -1.90
C CYS A 65 -10.73 -6.66 -2.72
N ALA A 66 -11.24 -5.45 -2.45
CA ALA A 66 -10.82 -4.22 -3.11
C ALA A 66 -10.75 -3.04 -2.14
N LEU A 67 -9.74 -2.20 -2.32
CA LEU A 67 -9.58 -0.91 -1.67
C LEU A 67 -9.78 0.20 -2.71
N TYR A 68 -10.74 1.07 -2.47
CA TYR A 68 -11.08 2.14 -3.41
C TYR A 68 -10.55 3.47 -2.93
N SER A 69 -10.12 4.28 -3.89
CA SER A 69 -9.57 5.60 -3.60
C SER A 69 -9.74 6.56 -4.77
N GLN A 70 -9.76 7.86 -4.48
CA GLN A 70 -9.77 8.92 -5.48
C GLN A 70 -8.42 9.64 -5.51
N ARG A 71 -7.93 9.94 -6.71
CA ARG A 71 -6.68 10.66 -6.92
C ARG A 71 -6.92 11.90 -7.73
N GLN A 72 -6.39 13.01 -7.25
CA GLN A 72 -6.31 14.22 -8.05
C GLN A 72 -5.14 14.08 -9.03
N THR A 73 -5.44 14.12 -10.31
CA THR A 73 -4.45 14.10 -11.40
C THR A 73 -4.51 15.40 -12.18
N ARG A 74 -3.58 15.60 -13.12
CA ARG A 74 -3.64 16.75 -14.06
C ARG A 74 -4.85 16.67 -15.00
N LYS A 75 -5.41 15.47 -15.22
CA LYS A 75 -6.58 15.23 -16.07
C LYS A 75 -7.91 15.30 -15.30
N GLY A 76 -7.87 15.53 -13.98
CA GLY A 76 -9.05 15.54 -13.11
C GLY A 76 -8.99 14.42 -12.06
N ILE A 77 -10.14 14.06 -11.50
CA ILE A 77 -10.25 13.00 -10.49
C ILE A 77 -10.20 11.64 -11.18
N GLN A 78 -9.27 10.78 -10.75
CA GLN A 78 -9.15 9.40 -11.15
C GLN A 78 -9.61 8.49 -10.01
N ASN A 79 -10.60 7.64 -10.28
CA ASN A 79 -10.99 6.56 -9.37
C ASN A 79 -10.04 5.37 -9.53
N VAL A 80 -9.53 4.85 -8.42
CA VAL A 80 -8.62 3.71 -8.38
C VAL A 80 -9.22 2.59 -7.54
N CYS A 81 -9.22 1.38 -8.08
CA CYS A 81 -9.55 0.15 -7.40
C CYS A 81 -8.26 -0.68 -7.22
N ASN A 82 -7.71 -0.69 -6.02
CA ASN A 82 -6.61 -1.57 -5.69
C ASN A 82 -7.16 -2.94 -5.29
N THR A 83 -6.91 -3.96 -6.12
CA THR A 83 -7.34 -5.33 -5.85
C THR A 83 -6.43 -5.95 -4.79
N SER A 84 -7.04 -6.52 -3.77
CA SER A 84 -6.38 -7.10 -2.61
C SER A 84 -6.91 -8.52 -2.39
N THR A 85 -6.22 -9.32 -1.61
CA THR A 85 -6.63 -10.64 -1.11
C THR A 85 -7.62 -11.39 -1.99
N TRP A 86 -7.11 -12.17 -2.93
CA TRP A 86 -7.90 -13.08 -3.76
C TRP A 86 -7.69 -14.52 -3.30
N PHE A 87 -8.70 -15.09 -2.67
CA PHE A 87 -8.64 -16.45 -2.15
C PHE A 87 -9.98 -17.18 -2.34
N VAL A 88 -9.90 -18.41 -2.85
CA VAL A 88 -11.06 -19.31 -3.07
C VAL A 88 -10.67 -20.70 -2.60
N LEU A 89 -11.56 -21.37 -1.86
CA LEU A 89 -11.37 -22.76 -1.44
C LEU A 89 -11.20 -23.67 -2.66
N ASP A 90 -10.37 -24.69 -2.54
CA ASP A 90 -9.98 -25.58 -3.65
C ASP A 90 -11.18 -26.18 -4.40
N THR A 91 -12.19 -26.60 -3.67
CA THR A 91 -13.44 -27.16 -4.21
C THR A 91 -14.25 -26.19 -5.06
N TYR A 92 -14.00 -24.87 -4.92
CA TYR A 92 -14.73 -23.80 -5.62
C TYR A 92 -13.84 -23.03 -6.60
N ARG A 93 -12.64 -23.50 -6.90
CA ARG A 93 -11.69 -22.81 -7.78
C ARG A 93 -12.21 -22.57 -9.20
N SER A 94 -13.14 -23.39 -9.68
CA SER A 94 -13.81 -23.16 -10.98
C SER A 94 -14.54 -21.82 -11.05
N HIS A 95 -15.02 -21.29 -9.91
CA HIS A 95 -15.71 -20.01 -9.82
C HIS A 95 -14.76 -18.81 -9.60
N SER A 96 -13.46 -19.06 -9.48
CA SER A 96 -12.46 -18.00 -9.19
C SER A 96 -12.45 -16.89 -10.25
N LEU A 97 -12.63 -17.24 -11.52
CA LEU A 97 -12.65 -16.29 -12.64
C LEU A 97 -13.88 -15.38 -12.63
N GLU A 98 -14.98 -15.83 -12.04
CA GLU A 98 -16.20 -15.02 -11.89
C GLU A 98 -15.95 -13.82 -10.98
N LEU A 99 -15.15 -14.00 -9.92
CA LEU A 99 -14.73 -12.91 -9.03
C LEU A 99 -13.90 -11.86 -9.78
N MET A 100 -12.94 -12.30 -10.60
CA MET A 100 -12.12 -11.40 -11.41
C MET A 100 -12.97 -10.65 -12.45
N ALA A 101 -13.87 -11.36 -13.14
CA ALA A 101 -14.77 -10.76 -14.12
C ALA A 101 -15.70 -9.72 -13.48
N ALA A 102 -16.25 -10.01 -12.30
CA ALA A 102 -17.09 -9.07 -11.57
C ALA A 102 -16.30 -7.83 -11.13
N MET A 103 -15.08 -8.02 -10.62
CA MET A 103 -14.18 -6.93 -10.23
C MET A 103 -13.91 -5.99 -11.41
N LEU A 104 -13.50 -6.52 -12.53
CA LEU A 104 -13.15 -5.74 -13.73
C LEU A 104 -14.37 -5.22 -14.50
N GLY A 105 -15.56 -5.77 -14.24
CA GLY A 105 -16.83 -5.28 -14.76
C GLY A 105 -17.25 -3.91 -14.22
N GLN A 106 -16.63 -3.45 -13.14
CA GLN A 106 -16.88 -2.12 -12.57
C GLN A 106 -16.28 -1.03 -13.46
N LYS A 107 -17.12 -0.13 -13.96
CA LYS A 107 -16.70 0.92 -14.90
C LYS A 107 -16.13 2.14 -14.18
N GLY A 108 -15.21 2.84 -14.84
CA GLY A 108 -14.69 4.13 -14.39
C GLY A 108 -13.54 4.03 -13.39
N PHE A 109 -12.94 2.84 -13.22
CA PHE A 109 -11.79 2.61 -12.36
C PHE A 109 -10.51 2.30 -13.14
N LEU A 110 -9.40 2.80 -12.64
CA LEU A 110 -8.09 2.23 -12.86
C LEU A 110 -7.92 1.08 -11.85
N PHE A 111 -7.62 -0.12 -12.32
CA PHE A 111 -7.35 -1.25 -11.45
C PHE A 111 -5.85 -1.39 -11.19
N THR A 112 -5.48 -1.65 -9.95
CA THR A 112 -4.10 -1.95 -9.55
C THR A 112 -4.05 -3.23 -8.73
N SER A 113 -2.96 -4.00 -8.84
CA SER A 113 -2.67 -5.19 -8.04
C SER A 113 -1.19 -5.15 -7.70
N LEU A 114 -0.86 -4.71 -6.49
CA LEU A 114 0.50 -4.35 -6.12
C LEU A 114 1.23 -5.45 -5.34
N SER A 115 0.52 -6.46 -4.82
CA SER A 115 1.09 -7.59 -4.06
C SER A 115 0.82 -8.96 -4.70
N THR A 116 0.71 -8.99 -6.02
CA THR A 116 0.34 -10.19 -6.79
C THR A 116 1.35 -11.33 -6.59
N SER A 117 0.84 -12.53 -6.29
CA SER A 117 1.65 -13.74 -6.25
C SER A 117 2.09 -14.17 -7.66
N PRO A 118 3.34 -14.66 -7.84
CA PRO A 118 3.83 -15.12 -9.14
C PRO A 118 2.93 -16.15 -9.84
N ASN A 119 2.24 -16.99 -9.09
CA ASN A 119 1.36 -18.03 -9.62
C ASN A 119 0.17 -17.50 -10.43
N VAL A 120 -0.19 -16.22 -10.27
CA VAL A 120 -1.33 -15.59 -10.95
C VAL A 120 -0.91 -14.48 -11.94
N TYR A 121 0.40 -14.32 -12.21
CA TYR A 121 0.88 -13.30 -13.15
C TYR A 121 0.32 -13.47 -14.55
N GLU A 122 0.30 -14.70 -15.05
CA GLU A 122 -0.23 -14.99 -16.38
C GLU A 122 -1.72 -14.72 -16.46
N LEU A 123 -2.46 -15.05 -15.41
CA LEU A 123 -3.88 -14.77 -15.32
C LEU A 123 -4.16 -13.26 -15.35
N HIS A 124 -3.39 -12.43 -14.63
CA HIS A 124 -3.53 -10.97 -14.73
C HIS A 124 -3.32 -10.47 -16.16
N ARG A 125 -2.30 -10.99 -16.88
CA ARG A 125 -2.06 -10.63 -18.29
C ARG A 125 -3.22 -11.02 -19.21
N GLN A 126 -3.79 -12.22 -19.02
CA GLN A 126 -4.94 -12.69 -19.79
C GLN A 126 -6.18 -11.81 -19.58
N PHE A 127 -6.34 -11.24 -18.38
CA PHE A 127 -7.38 -10.25 -18.09
C PHE A 127 -7.04 -8.82 -18.52
N GLY A 128 -5.93 -8.60 -19.23
CA GLY A 128 -5.58 -7.30 -19.80
C GLY A 128 -4.79 -6.38 -18.88
N PHE A 129 -4.29 -6.87 -17.74
CA PHE A 129 -3.37 -6.08 -16.92
C PHE A 129 -2.02 -5.93 -17.59
N GLN A 130 -1.48 -4.74 -17.52
CA GLN A 130 -0.09 -4.42 -17.85
C GLN A 130 0.79 -4.62 -16.62
N SER A 131 2.06 -4.99 -16.84
CA SER A 131 3.02 -5.18 -15.75
C SER A 131 3.98 -4.01 -15.65
N TYR A 132 4.30 -3.64 -14.41
CA TYR A 132 5.35 -2.70 -14.06
C TYR A 132 6.34 -3.41 -13.13
N VAL A 133 7.63 -3.39 -13.48
CA VAL A 133 8.68 -4.08 -12.71
C VAL A 133 9.49 -3.06 -11.92
N THR A 134 9.65 -3.30 -10.63
CA THR A 134 10.50 -2.50 -9.74
C THR A 134 11.33 -3.42 -8.85
N THR A 135 12.25 -2.83 -8.09
CA THR A 135 13.09 -3.51 -7.10
C THR A 135 13.01 -2.76 -5.78
N LEU A 136 13.59 -3.31 -4.73
CA LEU A 136 13.79 -2.63 -3.45
C LEU A 136 15.24 -2.16 -3.34
N ILE A 137 15.40 -0.92 -2.91
CA ILE A 137 16.68 -0.37 -2.48
C ILE A 137 16.76 -0.51 -0.96
N ALA A 138 17.86 -1.07 -0.46
CA ALA A 138 18.16 -1.13 0.96
C ALA A 138 19.33 -0.19 1.28
N ILE A 139 19.12 0.68 2.24
CA ILE A 139 20.06 1.71 2.68
C ILE A 139 20.45 1.37 4.12
N PRO A 140 21.74 1.11 4.44
CA PRO A 140 22.18 1.00 5.81
C PRO A 140 21.97 2.31 6.57
N ASN A 141 21.35 2.23 7.74
CA ASN A 141 21.18 3.38 8.61
C ASN A 141 22.47 3.60 9.39
N LEU A 142 23.33 4.48 8.88
CA LEU A 142 24.62 4.78 9.48
C LEU A 142 24.54 6.03 10.34
N PRO A 143 25.27 6.09 11.48
CA PRO A 143 25.33 7.28 12.29
C PRO A 143 26.06 8.39 11.54
N LYS A 144 25.48 9.59 11.52
CA LYS A 144 26.19 10.79 11.04
C LYS A 144 26.90 11.46 12.20
N LEU A 145 28.19 11.70 12.08
CA LEU A 145 29.02 12.32 13.12
C LEU A 145 28.49 13.70 13.60
N ASN A 146 27.82 14.43 12.70
CA ASN A 146 27.20 15.73 12.97
C ASN A 146 25.66 15.67 12.93
N TYR A 147 25.05 14.59 13.40
CA TYR A 147 23.60 14.38 13.39
C TYR A 147 22.81 15.55 14.04
N PHE A 148 23.39 16.20 15.04
CA PHE A 148 22.80 17.34 15.73
C PHE A 148 23.03 18.70 15.03
N SER A 149 23.57 18.72 13.79
CA SER A 149 23.63 19.97 13.04
C SER A 149 22.21 20.44 12.71
N LYS A 150 21.87 21.68 13.10
CA LYS A 150 20.53 22.30 13.05
C LYS A 150 19.92 22.49 11.64
N LYS A 151 20.35 21.73 10.64
CA LYS A 151 19.91 21.92 9.25
C LYS A 151 18.58 21.24 8.94
N LEU A 152 18.22 20.19 9.68
CA LEU A 152 17.01 19.41 9.45
C LEU A 152 16.14 19.44 10.70
N GLU A 153 15.00 20.11 10.63
CA GLU A 153 13.97 20.09 11.65
C GLU A 153 13.11 18.84 11.47
N ILE A 154 12.72 18.23 12.59
CA ILE A 154 11.95 17.00 12.61
C ILE A 154 10.63 17.25 13.31
N LEU A 155 9.53 17.08 12.62
CA LEU A 155 8.18 17.31 13.09
C LEU A 155 7.39 16.00 13.10
N ILE A 156 6.90 15.61 14.26
CA ILE A 156 6.14 14.36 14.46
C ILE A 156 4.67 14.64 14.78
N ASP A 157 4.40 15.77 15.46
CA ASP A 157 3.06 16.13 15.85
C ASP A 157 2.22 16.58 14.66
N PRO A 158 0.99 16.01 14.45
CA PRO A 158 0.15 16.32 13.29
C PRO A 158 -0.24 17.80 13.16
N GLU A 159 -0.45 18.53 14.27
CA GLU A 159 -0.82 19.95 14.22
C GLU A 159 0.35 20.82 13.75
N SER A 160 1.56 20.52 14.23
CA SER A 160 2.78 21.24 13.83
C SER A 160 3.16 20.95 12.38
N THR A 161 2.99 19.68 11.92
CA THR A 161 3.32 19.26 10.56
C THR A 161 2.40 19.86 9.52
N SER A 162 1.09 19.92 9.81
CA SER A 162 0.05 20.36 8.86
C SER A 162 0.25 21.78 8.32
N LYS A 163 0.95 22.64 9.07
CA LYS A 163 1.23 24.03 8.69
C LYS A 163 2.25 24.17 7.56
N TRP A 164 3.08 23.13 7.35
CA TRP A 164 4.21 23.14 6.44
C TRP A 164 3.98 22.30 5.19
N LEU A 165 2.87 21.57 5.12
CA LEU A 165 2.49 20.75 3.97
C LEU A 165 1.58 21.55 3.04
N ASP A 166 1.83 21.45 1.74
CA ASP A 166 0.87 21.95 0.76
C ASP A 166 -0.45 21.16 0.84
N ALA A 167 -1.50 21.70 0.21
CA ALA A 167 -2.85 21.14 0.33
C ALA A 167 -2.95 19.67 -0.11
N HIS A 168 -2.22 19.28 -1.16
CA HIS A 168 -2.22 17.91 -1.66
C HIS A 168 -1.51 16.94 -0.68
N ILE A 169 -0.31 17.29 -0.25
CA ILE A 169 0.48 16.47 0.69
C ILE A 169 -0.21 16.42 2.06
N LYS A 170 -0.84 17.51 2.47
CA LYS A 170 -1.64 17.55 3.70
C LYS A 170 -2.81 16.56 3.64
N GLN A 171 -3.51 16.48 2.50
CA GLN A 171 -4.59 15.50 2.34
C GLN A 171 -4.05 14.07 2.44
N ILE A 172 -2.91 13.77 1.80
CA ILE A 172 -2.23 12.46 1.93
C ILE A 172 -1.91 12.15 3.41
N SER A 173 -1.41 13.13 4.15
CA SER A 173 -1.14 12.96 5.59
C SER A 173 -2.42 12.64 6.37
N ILE A 174 -3.50 13.37 6.13
CA ILE A 174 -4.80 13.15 6.78
C ILE A 174 -5.36 11.77 6.45
N ASP A 175 -5.31 11.35 5.19
CA ASP A 175 -5.80 10.04 4.74
C ASP A 175 -5.12 8.85 5.45
N HIS A 176 -3.93 9.08 6.02
CA HIS A 176 -3.10 8.01 6.59
C HIS A 176 -2.79 8.17 8.08
N MET A 177 -3.24 9.27 8.75
CA MET A 177 -2.87 9.55 10.14
C MET A 177 -3.40 8.51 11.14
N ASP A 178 -4.57 7.92 10.87
CA ASP A 178 -5.23 6.96 11.76
C ASP A 178 -4.98 5.49 11.37
N ILE A 179 -3.99 5.23 10.53
CA ILE A 179 -3.64 3.86 10.14
C ILE A 179 -2.64 3.28 11.15
N PRO A 180 -3.02 2.26 11.94
CA PRO A 180 -2.18 1.78 13.04
C PRO A 180 -0.89 1.08 12.59
N THR A 181 -0.81 0.67 11.34
CA THR A 181 0.33 -0.05 10.76
C THR A 181 1.42 0.85 10.21
N VAL A 182 1.16 2.14 10.03
CA VAL A 182 2.14 3.10 9.49
C VAL A 182 2.38 4.26 10.44
N GLN A 183 3.52 4.91 10.25
CA GLN A 183 3.93 6.11 10.96
C GLN A 183 4.18 7.22 9.93
N GLN A 184 4.03 8.46 10.37
CA GLN A 184 4.32 9.64 9.58
C GLN A 184 5.35 10.51 10.29
N ILE A 185 6.22 11.12 9.50
CA ILE A 185 7.19 12.09 9.97
C ILE A 185 7.43 13.16 8.90
N VAL A 186 7.63 14.39 9.32
CA VAL A 186 7.99 15.47 8.43
C VAL A 186 9.39 15.95 8.76
N PHE A 187 10.24 15.93 7.74
CA PHE A 187 11.57 16.56 7.75
C PHE A 187 11.48 17.91 7.04
N ARG A 188 12.12 18.92 7.62
CA ARG A 188 12.05 20.28 7.09
C ARG A 188 13.45 20.93 7.10
N THR A 189 13.77 21.59 5.99
CA THR A 189 14.86 22.56 5.90
C THR A 189 14.28 24.00 5.91
N SER A 190 15.10 25.02 5.73
CA SER A 190 14.63 26.40 5.54
C SER A 190 13.70 26.57 4.33
N ASN A 191 13.87 25.76 3.28
CA ASN A 191 13.24 25.96 1.97
C ASN A 191 12.32 24.81 1.52
N GLU A 192 12.46 23.62 2.11
CA GLU A 192 11.78 22.41 1.63
C GLU A 192 11.20 21.60 2.78
N THR A 193 10.18 20.83 2.45
CA THR A 193 9.48 19.94 3.38
C THR A 193 9.34 18.57 2.74
N LEU A 194 9.55 17.52 3.54
CA LEU A 194 9.43 16.12 3.14
C LEU A 194 8.53 15.38 4.13
N LEU A 195 7.36 14.95 3.69
CA LEU A 195 6.55 13.96 4.39
C LEU A 195 7.04 12.56 4.03
N VAL A 196 7.29 11.75 5.06
CA VAL A 196 7.63 10.33 4.93
C VAL A 196 6.54 9.50 5.61
N ILE A 197 5.94 8.55 4.87
CA ILE A 197 5.04 7.53 5.42
C ILE A 197 5.75 6.19 5.36
N PHE A 198 5.86 5.51 6.50
CA PHE A 198 6.67 4.32 6.66
C PHE A 198 6.12 3.38 7.73
N ASP A 199 6.58 2.15 7.73
CA ASP A 199 6.43 1.23 8.86
C ASP A 199 7.78 0.71 9.37
N ILE A 200 7.74 0.00 10.48
CA ILE A 200 8.90 -0.66 11.05
C ILE A 200 8.60 -2.15 11.17
N ARG A 201 9.41 -2.97 10.50
CA ARG A 201 9.27 -4.44 10.49
C ARG A 201 10.60 -5.12 10.79
N THR A 202 10.49 -6.36 11.27
CA THR A 202 11.64 -7.26 11.35
C THR A 202 11.71 -8.09 10.08
N VAL A 203 12.76 -7.89 9.29
CA VAL A 203 12.99 -8.61 8.04
C VAL A 203 14.24 -9.48 8.20
N ARG A 204 14.08 -10.79 8.16
CA ARG A 204 15.17 -11.75 8.37
C ARG A 204 15.97 -11.49 9.68
N GLY A 205 15.24 -11.19 10.75
CA GLY A 205 15.82 -10.89 12.06
C GLY A 205 16.37 -9.46 12.23
N VAL A 206 16.31 -8.62 11.21
CA VAL A 206 16.81 -7.25 11.25
C VAL A 206 15.66 -6.24 11.28
N ARG A 207 15.64 -5.36 12.26
CA ARG A 207 14.66 -4.27 12.37
C ARG A 207 14.92 -3.24 11.27
N THR A 208 13.89 -2.98 10.46
CA THR A 208 13.99 -2.25 9.19
C THR A 208 12.86 -1.24 9.07
N THR A 209 13.17 -0.02 8.64
CA THR A 209 12.18 0.98 8.20
C THR A 209 11.80 0.71 6.75
N ASN A 210 10.51 0.59 6.43
CA ASN A 210 10.05 0.46 5.06
C ASN A 210 9.30 1.73 4.68
N ILE A 211 9.83 2.49 3.73
CA ILE A 211 9.21 3.72 3.24
C ILE A 211 8.23 3.37 2.13
N PHE A 212 6.98 3.78 2.30
CA PHE A 212 5.91 3.66 1.31
C PHE A 212 5.72 4.93 0.49
N TYR A 213 6.02 6.09 1.08
CA TYR A 213 5.81 7.38 0.43
C TYR A 213 6.85 8.42 0.84
N LEU A 214 7.29 9.19 -0.14
CA LEU A 214 8.10 10.40 -0.01
C LEU A 214 7.43 11.53 -0.80
N SER A 215 7.10 12.62 -0.16
CA SER A 215 6.54 13.78 -0.87
C SER A 215 7.60 14.53 -1.69
N ASN A 216 8.86 14.43 -1.33
CA ASN A 216 10.01 15.05 -2.00
C ASN A 216 11.20 14.06 -2.04
N PRO A 217 11.30 13.20 -3.09
CA PRO A 217 12.39 12.24 -3.21
C PRO A 217 13.78 12.88 -3.36
N ASP A 218 13.87 14.07 -3.93
CA ASP A 218 15.16 14.78 -4.09
C ASP A 218 15.67 15.28 -2.72
N MET A 219 14.78 15.88 -1.91
CA MET A 219 15.12 16.26 -0.53
C MET A 219 15.52 15.04 0.32
N PHE A 220 14.86 13.88 0.13
CA PHE A 220 15.29 12.63 0.78
C PHE A 220 16.70 12.26 0.38
N TYR A 221 17.04 12.29 -0.91
CA TYR A 221 18.36 11.96 -1.42
C TYR A 221 19.44 12.90 -0.85
N GLU A 222 19.19 14.21 -0.83
CA GLU A 222 20.13 15.22 -0.34
C GLU A 222 20.40 15.11 1.17
N ASN A 223 19.40 14.68 1.93
CA ASN A 223 19.47 14.57 3.40
C ASN A 223 19.46 13.10 3.87
N GLN A 224 19.80 12.14 3.01
CA GLN A 224 19.67 10.70 3.31
C GLN A 224 20.42 10.27 4.59
N TYR A 225 21.58 10.85 4.85
CA TYR A 225 22.39 10.49 6.03
C TYR A 225 21.72 10.94 7.33
N GLU A 226 21.16 12.14 7.36
CA GLU A 226 20.44 12.67 8.51
C GLU A 226 19.16 11.87 8.77
N ILE A 227 18.41 11.60 7.70
CA ILE A 227 17.14 10.86 7.78
C ILE A 227 17.41 9.41 8.21
N CYS A 228 18.39 8.74 7.62
CA CYS A 228 18.78 7.38 8.00
C CYS A 228 19.35 7.32 9.43
N SER A 229 20.12 8.35 9.86
CA SER A 229 20.57 8.46 11.25
C SER A 229 19.40 8.64 12.22
N TYR A 230 18.37 9.40 11.84
CA TYR A 230 17.14 9.48 12.63
C TYR A 230 16.50 8.11 12.81
N PHE A 231 16.31 7.35 11.74
CA PHE A 231 15.75 6.00 11.81
C PHE A 231 16.60 5.05 12.66
N LEU A 232 17.92 5.19 12.62
CA LEU A 232 18.82 4.42 13.48
C LEU A 232 18.59 4.72 14.97
N PHE A 233 18.62 5.99 15.35
CA PHE A 233 18.63 6.39 16.77
C PHE A 233 17.25 6.42 17.40
N HIS A 234 16.21 6.84 16.67
CA HIS A 234 14.85 6.98 17.21
C HIS A 234 13.98 5.74 16.98
N ASN A 235 14.12 5.10 15.84
CA ASN A 235 13.32 3.91 15.51
C ASN A 235 14.08 2.60 15.75
N HIS A 236 15.38 2.66 16.08
CA HIS A 236 16.26 1.50 16.29
C HIS A 236 16.25 0.54 15.10
N THR A 237 16.26 1.07 13.87
CA THR A 237 16.30 0.30 12.64
C THR A 237 17.69 0.37 12.00
N LEU A 238 18.19 -0.79 11.55
CA LEU A 238 19.53 -0.89 10.95
C LEU A 238 19.51 -0.63 9.45
N PHE A 239 18.36 -0.77 8.81
CA PHE A 239 18.19 -0.52 7.38
C PHE A 239 16.92 0.26 7.12
N THR A 240 16.96 1.08 6.06
CA THR A 240 15.79 1.68 5.42
C THR A 240 15.60 1.02 4.06
N ARG A 241 14.37 0.61 3.74
CA ARG A 241 14.01 0.06 2.44
C ARG A 241 13.02 0.95 1.75
N ILE A 242 13.16 1.10 0.44
CA ILE A 242 12.26 1.86 -0.41
C ILE A 242 12.20 1.22 -1.80
N HIS A 243 11.06 1.31 -2.46
CA HIS A 243 10.93 0.88 -3.84
C HIS A 243 11.74 1.78 -4.78
N ARG A 244 12.46 1.16 -5.73
CA ARG A 244 13.29 1.90 -6.71
C ARG A 244 12.49 2.94 -7.49
N CYS A 245 11.23 2.64 -7.78
CA CYS A 245 10.32 3.55 -8.49
C CYS A 245 9.87 4.78 -7.66
N SER A 246 10.05 4.76 -6.34
CA SER A 246 9.66 5.87 -5.45
C SER A 246 10.78 6.90 -5.26
N ILE A 247 11.93 6.74 -5.90
CA ILE A 247 13.08 7.64 -5.80
C ILE A 247 13.59 8.06 -7.17
N SER A 248 14.01 9.32 -7.30
CA SER A 248 14.62 9.87 -8.51
C SER A 248 16.06 9.39 -8.69
N LYS A 249 16.84 9.39 -7.60
CA LYS A 249 18.25 9.02 -7.55
C LYS A 249 18.47 7.90 -6.56
N VAL A 250 19.40 6.98 -6.88
CA VAL A 250 19.78 5.90 -5.96
C VAL A 250 20.63 6.48 -4.82
N PRO A 251 20.24 6.27 -3.55
CA PRO A 251 20.97 6.76 -2.39
C PRO A 251 22.41 6.22 -2.33
N THR A 252 23.33 7.04 -1.84
CA THR A 252 24.72 6.64 -1.65
C THR A 252 24.82 5.54 -0.57
N PHE A 253 25.76 4.60 -0.73
CA PHE A 253 25.92 3.43 0.15
C PHE A 253 24.66 2.56 0.29
N SER A 254 23.85 2.51 -0.75
CA SER A 254 22.70 1.60 -0.83
C SER A 254 23.01 0.42 -1.74
N PHE A 255 22.19 -0.61 -1.65
CA PHE A 255 22.23 -1.74 -2.56
C PHE A 255 20.84 -2.11 -3.05
N GLU A 256 20.75 -2.42 -4.32
CA GLU A 256 19.53 -2.88 -4.94
C GLU A 256 19.33 -4.38 -4.70
N MET A 257 18.18 -4.75 -4.19
CA MET A 257 17.85 -6.15 -3.96
C MET A 257 17.59 -6.85 -5.29
N LYS A 258 18.22 -8.01 -5.50
CA LYS A 258 18.16 -8.74 -6.78
C LYS A 258 16.76 -9.25 -7.15
N ARG A 259 15.79 -9.23 -6.24
CA ARG A 259 14.43 -9.72 -6.49
C ARG A 259 13.59 -8.64 -7.16
N ASN A 260 13.17 -8.91 -8.38
CA ASN A 260 12.15 -8.12 -9.07
C ASN A 260 10.78 -8.26 -8.39
N ILE A 261 10.10 -7.14 -8.29
CA ILE A 261 8.72 -7.04 -7.81
C ILE A 261 7.89 -6.64 -9.02
N THR A 262 6.95 -7.49 -9.39
CA THR A 262 6.04 -7.23 -10.51
C THR A 262 4.71 -6.72 -9.96
N LEU A 263 4.35 -5.53 -10.36
CA LEU A 263 3.10 -4.85 -10.06
C LEU A 263 2.23 -4.87 -11.31
N PHE A 264 0.93 -4.88 -11.12
CA PHE A 264 -0.02 -4.92 -12.24
C PHE A 264 -0.98 -3.74 -12.18
N TYR A 265 -1.37 -3.25 -13.36
CA TYR A 265 -2.39 -2.22 -13.51
C TYR A 265 -3.19 -2.43 -14.80
N GLN A 266 -4.44 -1.94 -14.82
CA GLN A 266 -5.29 -1.93 -16.00
C GLN A 266 -6.04 -0.62 -16.06
N GLY A 267 -5.80 0.15 -17.12
CA GLY A 267 -6.32 1.49 -17.34
C GLY A 267 -5.21 2.50 -17.58
N ASP A 268 -5.58 3.78 -17.62
CA ASP A 268 -4.64 4.89 -17.86
C ASP A 268 -3.98 5.33 -16.56
N ILE A 269 -2.65 5.18 -16.47
CA ILE A 269 -1.82 5.64 -15.32
C ILE A 269 -1.20 7.01 -15.57
N GLU A 270 -1.50 7.66 -16.69
CA GLU A 270 -0.94 8.97 -17.01
C GLU A 270 -1.40 10.03 -16.00
N GLY A 271 -0.45 10.72 -15.42
CA GLY A 271 -0.71 11.74 -14.39
C GLY A 271 -0.79 11.22 -12.95
N LEU A 272 -0.67 9.91 -12.74
CA LEU A 272 -0.51 9.31 -11.42
C LEU A 272 0.97 9.11 -11.09
N SER A 273 1.30 9.22 -9.81
CA SER A 273 2.61 8.81 -9.28
C SER A 273 2.63 7.29 -9.09
N PHE A 274 2.45 6.54 -10.18
CA PHE A 274 2.37 5.08 -10.11
C PHE A 274 3.76 4.44 -9.89
N PRO A 275 3.86 3.43 -9.00
CA PRO A 275 2.82 2.85 -8.14
C PRO A 275 2.62 3.65 -6.83
N GLU A 276 1.37 3.76 -6.38
CA GLU A 276 1.03 4.42 -5.12
C GLU A 276 0.75 3.39 -4.01
N PHE A 277 1.79 2.97 -3.31
CA PHE A 277 1.70 1.92 -2.27
C PHE A 277 0.85 2.31 -1.06
N ILE A 278 0.77 3.62 -0.76
CA ILE A 278 0.05 4.12 0.43
C ILE A 278 -1.47 3.94 0.36
N TYR A 279 -2.03 3.81 -0.85
CA TYR A 279 -3.47 3.57 -1.02
C TYR A 279 -3.76 2.13 -1.43
N SER A 280 -2.97 1.19 -0.91
CA SER A 280 -3.06 -0.21 -1.24
C SER A 280 -2.96 -1.11 -0.01
N GLU A 281 -3.11 -2.40 -0.22
CA GLU A 281 -2.94 -3.44 0.79
C GLU A 281 -1.55 -3.45 1.43
N HIS A 282 -0.55 -2.84 0.79
CA HIS A 282 0.84 -2.83 1.30
C HIS A 282 0.98 -2.24 2.69
N ILE A 283 0.19 -1.20 3.02
CA ILE A 283 0.26 -0.54 4.32
C ILE A 283 -0.50 -1.29 5.42
N PHE A 284 -1.31 -2.30 5.07
CA PHE A 284 -2.10 -3.08 6.04
C PHE A 284 -1.60 -4.51 6.18
N PHE A 285 -1.41 -5.23 5.07
CA PHE A 285 -1.31 -6.69 5.04
C PHE A 285 0.06 -7.21 4.58
N CYS A 286 0.85 -6.46 3.82
CA CYS A 286 2.16 -6.92 3.36
C CYS A 286 3.16 -7.01 4.51
N ARG A 287 3.61 -8.22 4.81
CA ARG A 287 4.59 -8.56 5.84
C ARG A 287 5.98 -8.82 5.28
#